data_44eb2e198f90ebf58d5d20a64e12c7f1
#
_entry.id   44eb2e198f90ebf58d5d20a64e12c7f1
#
_cell.length_a   1.000
_cell.length_b   1.000
_cell.length_c   1.000
_cell.angle_alpha   90.00
_cell.angle_beta   90.00
_cell.angle_gamma   90.00
#
_symmetry.space_group_name_H-M   'P 1'
#
loop_
_entity.id
_entity.type
_entity.pdbx_description
1 polymer ?
#
loop_
_entity_poly.entity_id
_entity_poly.type
_entity_poly.pdbx_seq_one_letter_code
_entity_poly.pdbx_strand_id
1 'polypeptide(L)'
;MKFFYKMFLGMTVILAVALGMIEYVTLSYSLEHAVKREQDSALSQHQMIKYSIETVILNMKSEDVDKELTDMMSQSAKSIVGDEGGMYLADDDGKRIYANSCNYEQKDIKVKDGTLTYSIVSKENIKDTGEKQSGRYIHVKSSFKLNDNRYILITESDITPVFDESKELRYRCSMYYIVILAVGMMVILILSWMITKPLAGLTATTKKFADGDYTARSDVKTKDEIGELARAFNELAKNLESKVYELQMAAKKQEDFTANFAHELKTPMTSIIGYADTLYQKKMSEDEVHSAAGVILNEGMRLEALSFKLLELITLDKNDFRLEETRISEIIADCVETAHEA
;
A
#
# COMPACT_ATOMS: atom_id res chain seq x y z
N MET A 1 2.55 -16.36 4.31
CA MET A 1 3.46 -15.47 5.07
C MET A 1 4.22 -14.43 4.23
N LYS A 2 4.73 -14.78 3.02
CA LYS A 2 5.46 -13.80 2.17
C LYS A 2 4.64 -12.54 1.81
N PHE A 3 3.33 -12.64 1.63
CA PHE A 3 2.46 -11.50 1.29
C PHE A 3 2.29 -10.53 2.47
N PHE A 4 2.06 -11.05 3.68
CA PHE A 4 1.99 -10.26 4.92
C PHE A 4 3.21 -9.36 5.11
N TYR A 5 4.44 -9.94 5.04
CA TYR A 5 5.67 -9.18 5.21
C TYR A 5 5.88 -8.12 4.14
N LYS A 6 5.53 -8.41 2.88
CA LYS A 6 5.62 -7.43 1.79
C LYS A 6 4.68 -6.24 2.00
N MET A 7 3.44 -6.52 2.39
CA MET A 7 2.43 -5.48 2.64
C MET A 7 2.80 -4.65 3.87
N PHE A 8 3.14 -5.30 4.99
CA PHE A 8 3.57 -4.64 6.21
C PHE A 8 4.80 -3.76 5.97
N LEU A 9 5.87 -4.30 5.38
CA LEU A 9 7.10 -3.56 5.10
C LEU A 9 6.84 -2.38 4.16
N GLY A 10 6.11 -2.60 3.06
CA GLY A 10 5.80 -1.55 2.09
C GLY A 10 5.03 -0.38 2.71
N MET A 11 3.97 -0.66 3.46
CA MET A 11 3.19 0.37 4.14
C MET A 11 4.00 1.10 5.22
N THR A 12 4.83 0.40 5.98
CA THR A 12 5.68 1.00 7.02
C THR A 12 6.73 1.92 6.40
N VAL A 13 7.36 1.54 5.30
CA VAL A 13 8.33 2.39 4.58
C VAL A 13 7.65 3.65 4.04
N ILE A 14 6.48 3.52 3.41
CA ILE A 14 5.73 4.67 2.90
C ILE A 14 5.37 5.63 4.05
N LEU A 15 4.88 5.11 5.18
CA LEU A 15 4.55 5.90 6.35
C LEU A 15 5.78 6.64 6.89
N ALA A 16 6.92 5.94 7.04
CA ALA A 16 8.15 6.53 7.56
C ALA A 16 8.70 7.62 6.65
N VAL A 17 8.71 7.41 5.33
CA VAL A 17 9.15 8.41 4.35
C VAL A 17 8.21 9.62 4.34
N ALA A 18 6.90 9.41 4.34
CA ALA A 18 5.92 10.50 4.33
C ALA A 18 6.03 11.38 5.58
N LEU A 19 6.09 10.76 6.76
CA LEU A 19 6.24 11.49 8.02
C LEU A 19 7.59 12.22 8.10
N GLY A 20 8.70 11.57 7.69
CA GLY A 20 10.02 12.18 7.66
C GLY A 20 10.11 13.37 6.70
N MET A 21 9.43 13.30 5.55
CA MET A 21 9.36 14.41 4.60
C MET A 21 8.59 15.61 5.19
N ILE A 22 7.46 15.34 5.84
CA ILE A 22 6.66 16.38 6.50
C ILE A 22 7.47 17.05 7.62
N GLU A 23 8.15 16.26 8.47
CA GLU A 23 9.01 16.78 9.54
C GLU A 23 10.12 17.67 8.98
N TYR A 24 10.84 17.19 7.96
CA TYR A 24 11.93 17.94 7.32
C TYR A 24 11.44 19.28 6.74
N VAL A 25 10.34 19.26 5.98
CA VAL A 25 9.79 20.48 5.36
C VAL A 25 9.32 21.46 6.44
N THR A 26 8.63 20.99 7.47
CA THR A 26 8.11 21.85 8.55
C THR A 26 9.24 22.50 9.34
N LEU A 27 10.27 21.74 9.71
CA LEU A 27 11.42 22.26 10.46
C LEU A 27 12.25 23.24 9.61
N SER A 28 12.48 22.93 8.34
CA SER A 28 13.21 23.82 7.42
C SER A 28 12.46 25.14 7.21
N TYR A 29 11.16 25.07 6.98
CA TYR A 29 10.30 26.23 6.80
C TYR A 29 10.24 27.09 8.08
N SER A 30 10.09 26.46 9.25
CA SER A 30 10.06 27.14 10.55
C SER A 30 11.37 27.91 10.82
N LEU A 31 12.52 27.26 10.57
CA LEU A 31 13.83 27.89 10.77
C LEU A 31 14.04 29.06 9.81
N GLU A 32 13.74 28.89 8.51
CA GLU A 32 13.87 29.94 7.50
C GLU A 32 13.02 31.18 7.87
N HIS A 33 11.77 30.97 8.26
CA HIS A 33 10.88 32.03 8.68
C HIS A 33 11.32 32.72 9.97
N ALA A 34 11.84 31.97 10.94
CA ALA A 34 12.37 32.55 12.17
C ALA A 34 13.59 33.43 11.90
N VAL A 35 14.55 32.91 11.10
CA VAL A 35 15.74 33.70 10.71
C VAL A 35 15.35 34.96 9.93
N LYS A 36 14.40 34.85 8.98
CA LYS A 36 13.93 35.99 8.20
C LYS A 36 13.26 37.04 9.05
N ARG A 37 12.45 36.66 10.03
CA ARG A 37 11.81 37.58 10.96
C ARG A 37 12.84 38.37 11.79
N GLU A 38 13.90 37.69 12.31
CA GLU A 38 14.98 38.33 13.01
C GLU A 38 15.79 39.26 12.10
N GLN A 39 16.00 38.86 10.86
CA GLN A 39 16.63 39.73 9.86
C GLN A 39 15.83 41.02 9.61
N ASP A 40 14.51 40.90 9.39
CA ASP A 40 13.64 42.05 9.17
C ASP A 40 13.60 42.96 10.42
N SER A 41 13.60 42.36 11.61
CA SER A 41 13.69 43.07 12.88
C SER A 41 15.01 43.84 13.01
N ALA A 42 16.13 43.17 12.74
CA ALA A 42 17.46 43.80 12.81
C ALA A 42 17.61 44.97 11.82
N LEU A 43 17.09 44.76 10.59
CA LEU A 43 17.06 45.86 9.60
C LEU A 43 16.24 47.05 10.04
N SER A 44 15.05 46.80 10.60
CA SER A 44 14.17 47.86 11.10
C SER A 44 14.79 48.64 12.29
N GLN A 45 15.40 47.91 13.23
CA GLN A 45 16.13 48.48 14.36
C GLN A 45 17.30 49.34 13.88
N HIS A 46 18.09 48.82 12.94
CA HIS A 46 19.21 49.58 12.36
C HIS A 46 18.77 50.88 11.70
N GLN A 47 17.68 50.83 10.90
CA GLN A 47 17.11 52.03 10.27
C GLN A 47 16.63 53.05 11.32
N MET A 48 15.94 52.55 12.36
CA MET A 48 15.48 53.44 13.45
C MET A 48 16.63 54.15 14.14
N ILE A 49 17.73 53.41 14.42
CA ILE A 49 18.93 54.00 15.01
C ILE A 49 19.54 55.07 14.09
N LYS A 50 19.70 54.69 12.79
CA LYS A 50 20.23 55.62 11.78
C LYS A 50 19.42 56.91 11.71
N TYR A 51 18.08 56.85 11.59
CA TYR A 51 17.20 58.01 11.56
C TYR A 51 17.26 58.83 12.87
N SER A 52 17.38 58.19 14.02
CA SER A 52 17.55 58.83 15.29
C SER A 52 18.83 59.65 15.32
N ILE A 53 19.94 59.06 14.87
CA ILE A 53 21.23 59.73 14.76
C ILE A 53 21.13 60.93 13.82
N GLU A 54 20.63 60.75 12.60
CA GLU A 54 20.46 61.81 11.59
C GLU A 54 19.60 62.97 12.13
N THR A 55 18.49 62.67 12.80
CA THR A 55 17.56 63.68 13.33
C THR A 55 18.15 64.55 14.47
N VAL A 56 18.86 63.84 15.36
CA VAL A 56 19.46 64.59 16.54
C VAL A 56 20.57 65.48 16.07
N ILE A 57 21.43 65.03 15.19
CA ILE A 57 22.57 65.80 14.71
C ILE A 57 22.13 66.97 13.84
N LEU A 58 21.08 66.87 13.01
CA LEU A 58 20.49 67.99 12.27
C LEU A 58 20.03 69.13 13.18
N ASN A 59 19.73 68.84 14.42
CA ASN A 59 19.28 69.81 15.41
C ASN A 59 20.40 70.34 16.36
N MET A 60 21.62 69.78 16.25
CA MET A 60 22.76 70.16 17.06
C MET A 60 23.40 71.45 16.56
N LYS A 61 23.72 72.35 17.53
CA LYS A 61 24.49 73.59 17.30
C LYS A 61 25.90 73.52 17.94
N SER A 62 26.34 72.34 18.34
CA SER A 62 27.54 72.13 19.14
C SER A 62 28.79 71.96 18.27
N GLU A 63 29.93 72.50 18.77
CA GLU A 63 31.26 72.31 18.13
C GLU A 63 31.85 70.93 18.38
N ASP A 64 31.31 70.07 19.32
CA ASP A 64 31.83 68.77 19.69
C ASP A 64 30.84 67.63 19.35
N VAL A 65 30.67 67.38 18.05
CA VAL A 65 29.73 66.42 17.48
C VAL A 65 30.08 64.99 17.94
N ASP A 66 31.36 64.66 18.09
CA ASP A 66 31.79 63.29 18.43
C ASP A 66 31.38 62.92 19.87
N LYS A 67 31.43 63.80 20.79
CA LYS A 67 31.03 63.58 22.19
C LYS A 67 29.55 63.42 22.35
N GLU A 68 28.77 64.26 21.72
CA GLU A 68 27.31 64.23 21.76
C GLU A 68 26.75 63.01 21.05
N LEU A 69 27.40 62.58 19.93
CA LEU A 69 27.16 61.30 19.26
C LEU A 69 27.41 60.11 20.19
N THR A 70 28.52 60.12 20.94
CA THR A 70 28.88 59.06 21.88
C THR A 70 27.84 58.92 22.99
N ASP A 71 27.38 60.04 23.58
CA ASP A 71 26.37 60.03 24.63
C ASP A 71 25.02 59.51 24.12
N MET A 72 24.60 59.98 22.96
CA MET A 72 23.37 59.54 22.31
C MET A 72 23.42 58.04 21.94
N MET A 73 24.51 57.57 21.35
CA MET A 73 24.70 56.16 21.00
C MET A 73 24.67 55.26 22.25
N SER A 74 25.27 55.72 23.38
CA SER A 74 25.24 54.96 24.63
C SER A 74 23.82 54.80 25.17
N GLN A 75 22.97 55.82 25.01
CA GLN A 75 21.58 55.83 25.43
C GLN A 75 20.71 54.97 24.47
N SER A 76 20.93 55.12 23.16
CA SER A 76 20.23 54.34 22.12
C SER A 76 20.59 52.84 22.15
N ALA A 77 21.84 52.51 22.45
CA ALA A 77 22.29 51.11 22.57
C ALA A 77 21.50 50.38 23.65
N LYS A 78 21.28 50.98 24.81
CA LYS A 78 20.49 50.35 25.89
C LYS A 78 19.02 50.26 25.59
N SER A 79 18.43 51.24 24.87
CA SER A 79 16.97 51.30 24.68
C SER A 79 16.47 50.55 23.44
N ILE A 80 17.29 50.46 22.38
CA ILE A 80 16.86 49.92 21.07
C ILE A 80 17.48 48.58 20.79
N VAL A 81 18.77 48.38 21.09
CA VAL A 81 19.49 47.13 20.75
C VAL A 81 19.43 46.11 21.89
N GLY A 82 19.15 46.58 23.11
CA GLY A 82 19.11 45.76 24.33
C GLY A 82 20.50 45.35 24.82
N ASP A 83 20.51 44.48 25.84
CA ASP A 83 21.77 44.07 26.50
C ASP A 83 22.62 43.07 25.66
N GLU A 84 21.99 42.40 24.70
CA GLU A 84 22.62 41.34 23.87
C GLU A 84 23.08 41.84 22.49
N GLY A 85 22.76 43.05 22.10
CA GLY A 85 23.11 43.61 20.81
C GLY A 85 24.31 44.53 20.85
N GLY A 86 25.07 44.54 19.77
CA GLY A 86 26.26 45.41 19.59
C GLY A 86 26.00 46.57 18.63
N MET A 87 26.61 47.72 18.92
CA MET A 87 26.63 48.86 18.02
C MET A 87 28.07 49.32 17.80
N TYR A 88 28.38 49.75 16.58
CA TYR A 88 29.65 50.30 16.20
C TYR A 88 29.44 51.49 15.27
N LEU A 89 30.08 52.61 15.59
CA LEU A 89 30.07 53.80 14.76
C LEU A 89 31.53 54.22 14.49
N ALA A 90 31.85 54.48 13.26
CA ALA A 90 33.14 54.96 12.81
C ALA A 90 33.00 56.11 11.80
N ASP A 91 34.06 56.89 11.67
CA ASP A 91 34.19 57.85 10.58
C ASP A 91 34.66 57.20 9.27
N ASP A 92 34.84 57.97 8.20
CA ASP A 92 35.22 57.48 6.87
C ASP A 92 36.65 56.92 6.85
N ASP A 93 37.52 57.36 7.75
CA ASP A 93 38.89 56.84 7.92
C ASP A 93 38.93 55.58 8.77
N GLY A 94 37.78 55.10 9.24
CA GLY A 94 37.69 53.93 10.11
C GLY A 94 38.04 54.15 11.57
N LYS A 95 38.16 55.41 11.98
CA LYS A 95 38.39 55.75 13.39
C LYS A 95 37.08 55.53 14.18
N ARG A 96 37.16 54.71 15.20
CA ARG A 96 36.05 54.36 16.07
C ARG A 96 35.62 55.57 16.91
N ILE A 97 34.36 55.97 16.76
CA ILE A 97 33.71 56.99 17.56
C ILE A 97 32.98 56.34 18.75
N TYR A 98 32.23 55.26 18.47
CA TYR A 98 31.51 54.52 19.50
C TYR A 98 31.57 53.02 19.26
N ALA A 99 31.68 52.22 20.30
CA ALA A 99 31.47 50.77 20.23
C ALA A 99 30.92 50.25 21.56
N ASN A 100 29.88 49.46 21.49
CA ASN A 100 29.28 48.76 22.63
C ASN A 100 29.10 47.28 22.22
N SER A 101 29.64 46.35 22.99
CA SER A 101 29.48 44.90 22.86
C SER A 101 29.72 44.29 21.46
N CYS A 102 29.98 45.13 20.46
CA CYS A 102 30.22 44.73 19.09
C CYS A 102 31.65 44.28 18.90
N ASN A 103 31.88 42.99 18.76
CA ASN A 103 33.21 42.41 18.46
C ASN A 103 33.50 42.48 16.96
N TYR A 104 33.37 43.66 16.36
CA TYR A 104 33.63 43.83 14.94
C TYR A 104 35.14 44.02 14.70
N GLU A 105 35.76 43.14 13.93
CA GLU A 105 37.15 43.30 13.49
C GLU A 105 37.24 44.33 12.35
N GLN A 106 38.11 45.32 12.49
CA GLN A 106 38.25 46.54 11.69
C GLN A 106 38.59 46.33 10.20
N LYS A 107 38.70 45.07 9.72
CA LYS A 107 39.28 44.73 8.42
C LYS A 107 38.34 44.98 7.20
N ASP A 108 37.04 45.14 7.36
CA ASP A 108 36.08 45.21 6.23
C ASP A 108 35.00 46.32 6.36
N ILE A 109 35.47 47.56 6.64
CA ILE A 109 34.54 48.72 6.91
C ILE A 109 34.07 49.41 5.60
N LYS A 110 34.44 48.93 4.43
CA LYS A 110 34.02 49.57 3.15
C LYS A 110 32.55 49.33 2.82
N VAL A 111 31.71 50.34 3.05
CA VAL A 111 30.29 50.34 2.64
C VAL A 111 30.13 51.40 1.55
N LYS A 112 29.46 51.07 0.42
CA LYS A 112 29.09 52.03 -0.62
C LYS A 112 28.07 53.04 -0.09
N ASP A 113 28.20 54.32 -0.49
CA ASP A 113 27.28 55.37 -0.08
C ASP A 113 25.81 54.97 -0.28
N GLY A 114 25.01 55.17 0.80
CA GLY A 114 23.56 54.92 0.77
C GLY A 114 23.13 53.47 0.68
N THR A 115 24.06 52.48 0.71
CA THR A 115 23.70 51.07 0.67
C THR A 115 23.56 50.51 2.07
N LEU A 116 22.45 49.76 2.29
CA LEU A 116 22.24 48.95 3.49
C LEU A 116 22.66 47.52 3.13
N THR A 117 23.61 46.94 3.86
CA THR A 117 24.07 45.58 3.68
C THR A 117 23.93 44.80 4.96
N TYR A 118 23.55 43.55 4.85
CA TYR A 118 23.55 42.65 6.02
C TYR A 118 24.34 41.39 5.73
N SER A 119 24.86 40.78 6.79
CA SER A 119 25.54 39.48 6.71
C SER A 119 25.30 38.69 7.99
N ILE A 120 25.11 37.38 7.85
CA ILE A 120 25.05 36.48 9.01
C ILE A 120 26.46 35.94 9.25
N VAL A 121 26.96 36.15 10.47
CA VAL A 121 28.30 35.77 10.88
C VAL A 121 28.22 34.80 12.05
N SER A 122 29.01 33.71 11.98
CA SER A 122 29.17 32.78 13.09
C SER A 122 30.47 33.11 13.83
N LYS A 123 30.40 33.34 15.14
CA LYS A 123 31.57 33.59 15.97
C LYS A 123 31.65 32.56 17.07
N GLU A 124 32.88 32.13 17.37
CA GLU A 124 33.15 31.31 18.55
C GLU A 124 33.33 32.25 19.75
N ASN A 125 32.42 32.23 20.69
CA ASN A 125 32.53 32.91 21.95
C ASN A 125 32.98 31.91 23.02
N ILE A 126 33.93 32.28 23.85
CA ILE A 126 34.33 31.51 25.03
C ILE A 126 33.51 32.03 26.21
N LYS A 127 32.64 31.22 26.77
CA LYS A 127 31.91 31.55 28.01
C LYS A 127 32.90 31.63 29.18
N ASP A 128 32.54 32.38 30.24
CA ASP A 128 33.28 32.44 31.50
C ASP A 128 33.55 31.06 32.11
N THR A 129 32.80 30.03 31.69
CA THR A 129 32.98 28.61 32.05
C THR A 129 34.03 27.88 31.22
N GLY A 130 34.68 28.55 30.25
CA GLY A 130 35.69 27.91 29.35
C GLY A 130 35.08 27.09 28.22
N GLU A 131 33.75 26.99 28.10
CA GLU A 131 33.08 26.31 27.00
C GLU A 131 33.01 27.20 25.75
N LYS A 132 33.42 26.64 24.60
CA LYS A 132 33.26 27.31 23.31
C LYS A 132 31.82 27.24 22.88
N GLN A 133 31.13 28.38 22.86
CA GLN A 133 29.80 28.49 22.28
C GLN A 133 29.87 29.23 20.94
N SER A 134 29.39 28.59 19.87
CA SER A 134 29.27 29.26 18.57
C SER A 134 28.02 30.13 18.58
N GLY A 135 28.19 31.44 18.67
CA GLY A 135 27.14 32.42 18.49
C GLY A 135 26.92 32.75 17.02
N ARG A 136 25.68 33.04 16.65
CA ARG A 136 25.30 33.52 15.31
C ARG A 136 24.71 34.92 15.41
N TYR A 137 25.25 35.85 14.63
CA TYR A 137 24.93 37.25 14.66
C TYR A 137 24.55 37.76 13.29
N ILE A 138 23.57 38.66 13.24
CA ILE A 138 23.26 39.45 12.04
C ILE A 138 23.97 40.80 12.18
N HIS A 139 24.90 41.07 11.29
CA HIS A 139 25.51 42.41 11.15
C HIS A 139 24.79 43.18 10.07
N VAL A 140 24.22 44.32 10.44
CA VAL A 140 23.65 45.29 9.49
C VAL A 140 24.59 46.48 9.42
N LYS A 141 24.96 46.87 8.20
CA LYS A 141 25.92 47.97 7.94
C LYS A 141 25.26 48.98 7.04
N SER A 142 25.41 50.27 7.37
CA SER A 142 25.04 51.37 6.49
C SER A 142 26.02 52.52 6.64
N SER A 143 26.09 53.37 5.61
CA SER A 143 26.78 54.66 5.69
C SER A 143 25.77 55.80 5.56
N PHE A 144 26.06 56.94 6.20
CA PHE A 144 25.31 58.15 6.07
C PHE A 144 26.27 59.35 6.11
N LYS A 145 25.86 60.46 5.48
CA LYS A 145 26.64 61.71 5.47
C LYS A 145 26.01 62.73 6.40
N LEU A 146 26.87 63.43 7.10
CA LEU A 146 26.49 64.46 8.05
C LEU A 146 27.51 65.58 8.05
N ASN A 147 27.10 66.85 7.77
CA ASN A 147 27.96 68.05 7.72
C ASN A 147 29.27 67.79 6.93
N ASP A 148 29.17 67.19 5.73
CA ASP A 148 30.27 66.78 4.88
C ASP A 148 31.13 65.61 5.38
N ASN A 149 30.94 65.12 6.60
CA ASN A 149 31.61 63.93 7.12
C ASN A 149 30.78 62.70 6.87
N ARG A 150 31.46 61.58 6.55
CA ARG A 150 30.82 60.30 6.33
C ARG A 150 31.00 59.42 7.58
N TYR A 151 29.90 58.80 7.99
CA TYR A 151 29.89 57.88 9.13
C TYR A 151 29.42 56.50 8.67
N ILE A 152 29.92 55.49 9.34
CA ILE A 152 29.56 54.06 9.12
C ILE A 152 28.96 53.52 10.40
N LEU A 153 27.68 53.14 10.33
CA LEU A 153 26.97 52.50 11.44
C LEU A 153 26.90 51.00 11.18
N ILE A 154 27.26 50.21 12.17
CA ILE A 154 27.11 48.75 12.19
C ILE A 154 26.32 48.39 13.43
N THR A 155 25.28 47.58 13.26
CA THR A 155 24.53 46.98 14.37
C THR A 155 24.68 45.47 14.31
N GLU A 156 24.82 44.86 15.47
CA GLU A 156 24.94 43.41 15.67
C GLU A 156 23.75 42.94 16.50
N SER A 157 23.00 41.96 15.96
CA SER A 157 21.88 41.33 16.65
C SER A 157 22.20 39.85 16.84
N ASP A 158 22.06 39.33 18.06
CA ASP A 158 22.27 37.94 18.38
C ASP A 158 21.05 37.10 17.94
N ILE A 159 21.26 36.19 17.03
CA ILE A 159 20.24 35.21 16.54
C ILE A 159 20.52 33.78 17.02
N THR A 160 21.47 33.63 17.95
CA THR A 160 21.77 32.32 18.55
C THR A 160 20.53 31.67 19.17
N PRO A 161 19.66 32.42 19.91
CA PRO A 161 18.45 31.85 20.48
C PRO A 161 17.53 31.21 19.48
N VAL A 162 17.42 31.75 18.25
CA VAL A 162 16.60 31.18 17.18
C VAL A 162 17.04 29.78 16.79
N PHE A 163 18.35 29.57 16.75
CA PHE A 163 18.91 28.26 16.43
C PHE A 163 18.79 27.26 17.58
N ASP A 164 18.87 27.74 18.83
CA ASP A 164 18.71 26.90 20.00
C ASP A 164 17.24 26.49 20.19
N GLU A 165 16.28 27.42 19.99
CA GLU A 165 14.85 27.08 19.93
C GLU A 165 14.55 26.09 18.82
N SER A 166 15.20 26.26 17.64
CA SER A 166 15.02 25.31 16.52
C SER A 166 15.57 23.93 16.85
N LYS A 167 16.66 23.81 17.65
CA LYS A 167 17.18 22.52 18.11
C LYS A 167 16.19 21.84 19.08
N GLU A 168 15.64 22.61 20.01
CA GLU A 168 14.63 22.11 20.96
C GLU A 168 13.35 21.67 20.24
N LEU A 169 12.89 22.50 19.30
CA LEU A 169 11.73 22.15 18.46
C LEU A 169 11.98 20.85 17.68
N ARG A 170 13.17 20.70 17.09
CA ARG A 170 13.59 19.48 16.38
C ARG A 170 13.53 18.25 17.29
N TYR A 171 14.06 18.35 18.51
CA TYR A 171 14.01 17.25 19.47
C TYR A 171 12.58 16.85 19.82
N ARG A 172 11.70 17.83 20.09
CA ARG A 172 10.27 17.57 20.36
C ARG A 172 9.56 16.94 19.15
N CYS A 173 9.77 17.47 17.95
CA CYS A 173 9.19 16.92 16.71
C CYS A 173 9.66 15.50 16.47
N SER A 174 10.96 15.20 16.68
CA SER A 174 11.54 13.87 16.55
C SER A 174 10.93 12.87 17.55
N MET A 175 10.66 13.28 18.78
CA MET A 175 9.90 12.44 19.73
C MET A 175 8.49 12.13 19.24
N TYR A 176 7.75 13.12 18.75
CA TYR A 176 6.42 12.92 18.20
C TYR A 176 6.45 12.03 16.95
N TYR A 177 7.43 12.20 16.07
CA TYR A 177 7.66 11.36 14.92
C TYR A 177 7.79 9.89 15.31
N ILE A 178 8.64 9.58 16.32
CA ILE A 178 8.85 8.20 16.80
C ILE A 178 7.54 7.62 17.36
N VAL A 179 6.79 8.38 18.15
CA VAL A 179 5.53 7.93 18.73
C VAL A 179 4.48 7.65 17.64
N ILE A 180 4.31 8.58 16.70
CA ILE A 180 3.34 8.43 15.59
C ILE A 180 3.74 7.25 14.70
N LEU A 181 5.04 7.08 14.42
CA LEU A 181 5.55 5.94 13.65
C LEU A 181 5.25 4.61 14.37
N ALA A 182 5.49 4.53 15.69
CA ALA A 182 5.23 3.32 16.47
C ALA A 182 3.74 2.96 16.49
N VAL A 183 2.86 3.94 16.70
CA VAL A 183 1.40 3.76 16.65
C VAL A 183 0.96 3.35 15.24
N GLY A 184 1.44 4.03 14.21
CA GLY A 184 1.16 3.72 12.82
C GLY A 184 1.60 2.30 12.43
N MET A 185 2.80 1.90 12.86
CA MET A 185 3.31 0.54 12.65
C MET A 185 2.41 -0.51 13.32
N MET A 186 1.94 -0.25 14.54
CA MET A 186 1.01 -1.14 15.23
C MET A 186 -0.32 -1.28 14.47
N VAL A 187 -0.88 -0.18 13.99
CA VAL A 187 -2.11 -0.19 13.19
C VAL A 187 -1.90 -0.96 11.87
N ILE A 188 -0.80 -0.70 11.16
CA ILE A 188 -0.47 -1.41 9.91
C ILE A 188 -0.32 -2.91 10.16
N LEU A 189 0.29 -3.31 11.28
CA LEU A 189 0.46 -4.72 11.66
C LEU A 189 -0.91 -5.39 11.86
N ILE A 190 -1.82 -4.75 12.60
CA ILE A 190 -3.18 -5.26 12.84
C ILE A 190 -3.95 -5.39 11.51
N LEU A 191 -3.94 -4.36 10.66
CA LEU A 191 -4.62 -4.36 9.37
C LEU A 191 -4.05 -5.44 8.44
N SER A 192 -2.73 -5.54 8.36
CA SER A 192 -2.06 -6.58 7.57
C SER A 192 -2.45 -7.98 8.00
N TRP A 193 -2.57 -8.20 9.31
CA TRP A 193 -2.99 -9.50 9.85
C TRP A 193 -4.46 -9.80 9.56
N MET A 194 -5.35 -8.80 9.72
CA MET A 194 -6.78 -8.93 9.44
C MET A 194 -7.06 -9.30 7.98
N ILE A 195 -6.32 -8.74 7.04
CA ILE A 195 -6.51 -9.01 5.61
C ILE A 195 -5.82 -10.33 5.19
N THR A 196 -4.59 -10.56 5.66
CA THR A 196 -3.78 -11.68 5.16
C THR A 196 -4.24 -13.03 5.72
N LYS A 197 -4.72 -13.09 6.97
CA LYS A 197 -5.14 -14.34 7.61
C LYS A 197 -6.33 -15.00 6.90
N PRO A 198 -7.44 -14.31 6.60
CA PRO A 198 -8.56 -14.87 5.85
C PRO A 198 -8.16 -15.31 4.42
N LEU A 199 -7.38 -14.49 3.74
CA LEU A 199 -6.91 -14.78 2.38
C LEU A 199 -6.01 -16.03 2.33
N ALA A 200 -5.14 -16.21 3.31
CA ALA A 200 -4.32 -17.41 3.45
C ALA A 200 -5.18 -18.66 3.70
N GLY A 201 -6.24 -18.53 4.50
CA GLY A 201 -7.21 -19.61 4.74
C GLY A 201 -7.91 -20.02 3.44
N LEU A 202 -8.44 -19.05 2.69
CA LEU A 202 -9.10 -19.30 1.41
C LEU A 202 -8.13 -19.95 0.40
N THR A 203 -6.90 -19.45 0.31
CA THR A 203 -5.86 -20.02 -0.57
C THR A 203 -5.54 -21.47 -0.20
N ALA A 204 -5.43 -21.80 1.08
CA ALA A 204 -5.17 -23.15 1.56
C ALA A 204 -6.33 -24.11 1.20
N THR A 205 -7.58 -23.66 1.36
CA THR A 205 -8.77 -24.43 0.99
C THR A 205 -8.85 -24.66 -0.52
N THR A 206 -8.61 -23.62 -1.32
CA THR A 206 -8.58 -23.71 -2.78
C THR A 206 -7.53 -24.73 -3.26
N LYS A 207 -6.37 -24.76 -2.57
CA LYS A 207 -5.32 -25.74 -2.90
C LYS A 207 -5.76 -27.16 -2.60
N LYS A 208 -6.35 -27.43 -1.43
CA LYS A 208 -6.90 -28.76 -1.08
C LYS A 208 -7.94 -29.22 -2.12
N PHE A 209 -8.81 -28.29 -2.51
CA PHE A 209 -9.83 -28.53 -3.52
C PHE A 209 -9.20 -28.90 -4.89
N ALA A 210 -8.16 -28.17 -5.30
CA ALA A 210 -7.42 -28.48 -6.53
C ALA A 210 -6.65 -29.81 -6.47
N ASP A 211 -6.20 -30.21 -5.28
CA ASP A 211 -5.53 -31.49 -5.05
C ASP A 211 -6.52 -32.68 -5.00
N GLY A 212 -7.84 -32.44 -5.24
CA GLY A 212 -8.88 -33.47 -5.38
C GLY A 212 -9.81 -33.64 -4.17
N ASP A 213 -9.61 -32.87 -3.10
CA ASP A 213 -10.56 -32.83 -1.98
C ASP A 213 -11.73 -31.90 -2.30
N TYR A 214 -12.70 -32.40 -3.06
CA TYR A 214 -13.89 -31.63 -3.47
C TYR A 214 -14.85 -31.32 -2.30
N THR A 215 -14.62 -31.89 -1.11
CA THR A 215 -15.39 -31.61 0.09
C THR A 215 -14.86 -30.41 0.87
N ALA A 216 -13.64 -29.94 0.56
CA ALA A 216 -13.01 -28.81 1.22
C ALA A 216 -13.86 -27.54 1.06
N ARG A 217 -14.10 -26.85 2.18
CA ARG A 217 -14.86 -25.57 2.22
C ARG A 217 -14.09 -24.53 3.01
N SER A 218 -14.23 -23.28 2.57
CA SER A 218 -13.66 -22.13 3.28
C SER A 218 -14.53 -21.77 4.48
N ASP A 219 -13.92 -21.63 5.66
CA ASP A 219 -14.58 -21.16 6.88
C ASP A 219 -14.42 -19.64 7.08
N VAL A 220 -14.01 -18.90 6.08
CA VAL A 220 -13.87 -17.44 6.13
C VAL A 220 -15.24 -16.79 6.25
N LYS A 221 -15.48 -16.07 7.37
CA LYS A 221 -16.77 -15.44 7.74
C LYS A 221 -16.68 -13.92 7.84
N THR A 222 -15.79 -13.29 7.09
CA THR A 222 -15.71 -11.83 7.05
C THR A 222 -16.93 -11.24 6.31
N LYS A 223 -17.28 -9.97 6.63
CA LYS A 223 -18.42 -9.27 6.01
C LYS A 223 -18.01 -8.37 4.84
N ASP A 224 -16.77 -8.49 4.41
CA ASP A 224 -16.14 -7.75 3.33
C ASP A 224 -16.11 -8.55 2.02
N GLU A 225 -15.40 -8.05 1.03
CA GLU A 225 -15.20 -8.66 -0.28
C GLU A 225 -14.52 -10.04 -0.18
N ILE A 226 -13.69 -10.26 0.86
CA ILE A 226 -13.03 -11.55 1.12
C ILE A 226 -14.07 -12.59 1.57
N GLY A 227 -15.03 -12.18 2.39
CA GLY A 227 -16.15 -13.02 2.80
C GLY A 227 -17.08 -13.34 1.64
N GLU A 228 -17.31 -12.40 0.73
CA GLU A 228 -18.08 -12.64 -0.50
C GLU A 228 -17.38 -13.65 -1.41
N LEU A 229 -16.07 -13.48 -1.62
CA LEU A 229 -15.27 -14.41 -2.39
C LEU A 229 -15.27 -15.83 -1.79
N ALA A 230 -15.21 -15.95 -0.47
CA ALA A 230 -15.29 -17.24 0.22
C ALA A 230 -16.64 -17.93 0.01
N ARG A 231 -17.75 -17.17 0.03
CA ARG A 231 -19.10 -17.70 -0.26
C ARG A 231 -19.22 -18.17 -1.70
N ALA A 232 -18.79 -17.36 -2.66
CA ALA A 232 -18.78 -17.72 -4.08
C ALA A 232 -17.93 -18.98 -4.36
N PHE A 233 -16.75 -19.07 -3.73
CA PHE A 233 -15.92 -20.28 -3.80
C PHE A 233 -16.66 -21.51 -3.26
N ASN A 234 -17.33 -21.41 -2.11
CA ASN A 234 -18.04 -22.52 -1.50
C ASN A 234 -19.23 -23.00 -2.36
N GLU A 235 -19.91 -22.07 -3.03
CA GLU A 235 -21.00 -22.38 -3.98
C GLU A 235 -20.48 -23.11 -5.22
N LEU A 236 -19.38 -22.61 -5.81
CA LEU A 236 -18.70 -23.28 -6.92
C LEU A 236 -18.22 -24.67 -6.55
N ALA A 237 -17.62 -24.82 -5.35
CA ALA A 237 -17.15 -26.08 -4.84
C ALA A 237 -18.30 -27.10 -4.66
N LYS A 238 -19.48 -26.65 -4.17
CA LYS A 238 -20.68 -27.48 -4.03
C LYS A 238 -21.17 -27.99 -5.39
N ASN A 239 -21.25 -27.09 -6.37
CA ASN A 239 -21.70 -27.41 -7.72
C ASN A 239 -20.78 -28.43 -8.40
N LEU A 240 -19.44 -28.22 -8.24
CA LEU A 240 -18.46 -29.14 -8.83
C LEU A 240 -18.47 -30.51 -8.14
N GLU A 241 -18.56 -30.57 -6.80
CA GLU A 241 -18.71 -31.82 -6.05
C GLU A 241 -19.91 -32.64 -6.55
N SER A 242 -21.07 -31.99 -6.74
CA SER A 242 -22.26 -32.64 -7.29
C SER A 242 -22.03 -33.19 -8.69
N LYS A 243 -21.35 -32.43 -9.56
CA LYS A 243 -21.05 -32.90 -10.93
C LYS A 243 -20.05 -34.02 -10.96
N VAL A 244 -19.02 -34.00 -10.10
CA VAL A 244 -18.07 -35.10 -9.98
C VAL A 244 -18.79 -36.37 -9.51
N TYR A 245 -19.67 -36.26 -8.51
CA TYR A 245 -20.46 -37.37 -8.03
C TYR A 245 -21.40 -37.93 -9.12
N GLU A 246 -22.12 -37.07 -9.85
CA GLU A 246 -22.95 -37.50 -11.00
C GLU A 246 -22.15 -38.28 -12.05
N LEU A 247 -20.96 -37.78 -12.41
CA LEU A 247 -20.06 -38.43 -13.37
C LEU A 247 -19.54 -39.79 -12.86
N GLN A 248 -19.19 -39.87 -11.57
CA GLN A 248 -18.76 -41.14 -10.96
C GLN A 248 -19.89 -42.16 -10.97
N MET A 249 -21.10 -41.76 -10.65
CA MET A 249 -22.27 -42.63 -10.69
C MET A 249 -22.60 -43.08 -12.10
N ALA A 250 -22.48 -42.19 -13.10
CA ALA A 250 -22.68 -42.51 -14.49
C ALA A 250 -21.61 -43.52 -14.99
N ALA A 251 -20.32 -43.26 -14.64
CA ALA A 251 -19.23 -44.17 -14.98
C ALA A 251 -19.43 -45.56 -14.36
N LYS A 252 -19.83 -45.63 -13.08
CA LYS A 252 -20.12 -46.91 -12.42
C LYS A 252 -21.29 -47.64 -13.07
N LYS A 253 -22.39 -46.95 -13.39
CA LYS A 253 -23.51 -47.54 -14.12
C LYS A 253 -23.07 -48.12 -15.47
N GLN A 254 -22.20 -47.41 -16.18
CA GLN A 254 -21.65 -47.87 -17.46
C GLN A 254 -20.78 -49.13 -17.29
N GLU A 255 -19.95 -49.17 -16.23
CA GLU A 255 -19.11 -50.33 -15.90
C GLU A 255 -19.97 -51.57 -15.56
N ASP A 256 -20.95 -51.38 -14.63
CA ASP A 256 -21.89 -52.44 -14.23
C ASP A 256 -22.69 -52.97 -15.44
N PHE A 257 -23.14 -52.07 -16.30
CA PHE A 257 -23.85 -52.41 -17.54
C PHE A 257 -22.96 -53.26 -18.44
N THR A 258 -21.72 -52.87 -18.69
CA THR A 258 -20.78 -53.56 -19.55
C THR A 258 -20.43 -54.96 -19.00
N ALA A 259 -20.22 -55.06 -17.67
CA ALA A 259 -19.92 -56.33 -17.01
C ALA A 259 -21.11 -57.32 -17.09
N ASN A 260 -22.33 -56.84 -16.79
CA ASN A 260 -23.53 -57.66 -16.86
C ASN A 260 -23.81 -58.13 -18.31
N PHE A 261 -23.66 -57.24 -19.29
CA PHE A 261 -23.85 -57.58 -20.70
C PHE A 261 -22.85 -58.62 -21.18
N ALA A 262 -21.56 -58.49 -20.83
CA ALA A 262 -20.55 -59.48 -21.17
C ALA A 262 -20.88 -60.87 -20.56
N HIS A 263 -21.41 -60.90 -19.33
CA HIS A 263 -21.82 -62.14 -18.67
C HIS A 263 -23.02 -62.79 -19.36
N GLU A 264 -24.05 -62.01 -19.72
CA GLU A 264 -25.25 -62.49 -20.42
C GLU A 264 -24.97 -63.00 -21.85
N LEU A 265 -23.95 -62.43 -22.52
CA LEU A 265 -23.46 -62.93 -23.82
C LEU A 265 -22.63 -64.23 -23.70
N LYS A 266 -21.79 -64.30 -22.65
CA LYS A 266 -20.86 -65.42 -22.48
C LYS A 266 -21.60 -66.76 -22.35
N THR A 267 -22.69 -66.80 -21.62
CA THR A 267 -23.44 -68.02 -21.31
C THR A 267 -24.02 -68.70 -22.60
N PRO A 268 -24.82 -68.03 -23.45
CA PRO A 268 -25.33 -68.61 -24.68
C PRO A 268 -24.23 -68.92 -25.68
N MET A 269 -23.19 -68.06 -25.79
CA MET A 269 -22.05 -68.36 -26.66
C MET A 269 -21.32 -69.66 -26.26
N THR A 270 -21.14 -69.89 -24.95
CA THR A 270 -20.49 -71.10 -24.44
C THR A 270 -21.31 -72.37 -24.80
N SER A 271 -22.66 -72.23 -24.64
CA SER A 271 -23.58 -73.34 -25.05
C SER A 271 -23.50 -73.63 -26.54
N ILE A 272 -23.60 -72.58 -27.38
CA ILE A 272 -23.51 -72.74 -28.85
C ILE A 272 -22.19 -73.39 -29.23
N ILE A 273 -21.06 -72.92 -28.74
CA ILE A 273 -19.74 -73.47 -29.04
C ILE A 273 -19.63 -74.91 -28.54
N GLY A 274 -20.11 -75.26 -27.36
CA GLY A 274 -20.05 -76.55 -26.77
C GLY A 274 -20.88 -77.56 -27.53
N TYR A 275 -22.09 -77.24 -27.95
CA TYR A 275 -22.91 -78.16 -28.76
C TYR A 275 -22.41 -78.25 -30.20
N ALA A 276 -21.92 -77.20 -30.80
CA ALA A 276 -21.32 -77.19 -32.11
C ALA A 276 -20.04 -78.07 -32.13
N ASP A 277 -19.20 -77.93 -31.10
CA ASP A 277 -18.01 -78.81 -30.97
C ASP A 277 -18.36 -80.29 -30.77
N THR A 278 -19.42 -80.55 -30.00
CA THR A 278 -19.92 -81.91 -29.81
C THR A 278 -20.41 -82.50 -31.15
N LEU A 279 -21.16 -81.78 -31.96
CA LEU A 279 -21.60 -82.16 -33.31
C LEU A 279 -20.41 -82.42 -34.27
N TYR A 280 -19.35 -81.67 -34.12
CA TYR A 280 -18.16 -81.77 -34.97
C TYR A 280 -17.29 -82.97 -34.61
N GLN A 281 -17.13 -83.26 -33.32
CA GLN A 281 -16.18 -84.30 -32.86
C GLN A 281 -16.76 -85.69 -32.74
N LYS A 282 -18.07 -85.86 -32.54
CA LYS A 282 -18.71 -87.13 -32.22
C LYS A 282 -19.62 -87.64 -33.37
N LYS A 283 -19.61 -88.96 -33.64
CA LYS A 283 -20.66 -89.62 -34.42
C LYS A 283 -21.89 -89.76 -33.50
N MET A 284 -22.98 -89.11 -33.87
CA MET A 284 -24.21 -89.04 -33.10
C MET A 284 -25.37 -89.64 -33.91
N SER A 285 -26.44 -90.08 -33.23
CA SER A 285 -27.70 -90.49 -33.87
C SER A 285 -28.43 -89.24 -34.45
N GLU A 286 -29.35 -89.49 -35.40
CA GLU A 286 -30.14 -88.38 -35.99
C GLU A 286 -30.90 -87.53 -34.92
N ASP A 287 -31.45 -88.22 -33.90
CA ASP A 287 -32.16 -87.54 -32.78
C ASP A 287 -31.25 -86.69 -31.94
N GLU A 288 -30.03 -87.16 -31.66
CA GLU A 288 -29.02 -86.34 -30.90
C GLU A 288 -28.53 -85.13 -31.70
N VAL A 289 -28.32 -85.27 -33.03
CA VAL A 289 -27.96 -84.17 -33.92
C VAL A 289 -29.09 -83.13 -33.96
N HIS A 290 -30.35 -83.57 -34.06
CA HIS A 290 -31.50 -82.67 -34.07
C HIS A 290 -31.64 -81.91 -32.73
N SER A 291 -31.44 -82.60 -31.62
CA SER A 291 -31.48 -82.03 -30.29
C SER A 291 -30.37 -80.95 -30.10
N ALA A 292 -29.13 -81.27 -30.45
CA ALA A 292 -28.00 -80.35 -30.36
C ALA A 292 -28.16 -79.12 -31.28
N ALA A 293 -28.63 -79.30 -32.50
CA ALA A 293 -28.94 -78.22 -33.43
C ALA A 293 -30.06 -77.34 -32.92
N GLY A 294 -31.06 -77.91 -32.24
CA GLY A 294 -32.14 -77.17 -31.59
C GLY A 294 -31.65 -76.27 -30.46
N VAL A 295 -30.69 -76.71 -29.65
CA VAL A 295 -30.07 -75.90 -28.62
C VAL A 295 -29.29 -74.70 -29.23
N ILE A 296 -28.50 -75.00 -30.27
CA ILE A 296 -27.75 -73.90 -30.97
C ILE A 296 -28.69 -72.87 -31.55
N LEU A 297 -29.78 -73.28 -32.17
CA LEU A 297 -30.79 -72.39 -32.75
C LEU A 297 -31.43 -71.55 -31.66
N ASN A 298 -31.87 -72.14 -30.55
CA ASN A 298 -32.54 -71.43 -29.45
C ASN A 298 -31.59 -70.44 -28.79
N GLU A 299 -30.33 -70.75 -28.53
CA GLU A 299 -29.37 -69.84 -27.99
C GLU A 299 -28.97 -68.76 -28.99
N GLY A 300 -28.95 -69.00 -30.27
CA GLY A 300 -28.78 -68.04 -31.34
C GLY A 300 -29.92 -67.00 -31.37
N MET A 301 -31.19 -67.48 -31.36
CA MET A 301 -32.36 -66.57 -31.26
C MET A 301 -32.33 -65.71 -29.95
N ARG A 302 -31.87 -66.31 -28.86
CA ARG A 302 -31.72 -65.56 -27.59
C ARG A 302 -30.68 -64.43 -27.69
N LEU A 303 -29.56 -64.69 -28.37
CA LEU A 303 -28.52 -63.68 -28.63
C LEU A 303 -29.04 -62.56 -29.54
N GLU A 304 -29.82 -62.89 -30.57
CA GLU A 304 -30.45 -61.97 -31.48
C GLU A 304 -31.42 -61.02 -30.69
N ALA A 305 -32.31 -61.58 -29.85
CA ALA A 305 -33.20 -60.84 -29.01
C ALA A 305 -32.49 -59.93 -28.04
N LEU A 306 -31.36 -60.39 -27.47
CA LEU A 306 -30.50 -59.60 -26.60
C LEU A 306 -29.87 -58.41 -27.34
N SER A 307 -29.43 -58.62 -28.59
CA SER A 307 -28.88 -57.58 -29.46
C SER A 307 -29.93 -56.50 -29.80
N PHE A 308 -31.14 -56.88 -30.11
CA PHE A 308 -32.26 -55.93 -30.36
C PHE A 308 -32.57 -55.10 -29.12
N LYS A 309 -32.64 -55.74 -27.94
CA LYS A 309 -32.87 -55.01 -26.68
C LYS A 309 -31.78 -54.02 -26.38
N LEU A 310 -30.50 -54.38 -26.70
CA LEU A 310 -29.37 -53.46 -26.55
C LEU A 310 -29.49 -52.24 -27.47
N LEU A 311 -29.83 -52.44 -28.74
CA LEU A 311 -30.04 -51.37 -29.71
C LEU A 311 -31.18 -50.44 -29.26
N GLU A 312 -32.28 -51.00 -28.76
CA GLU A 312 -33.40 -50.25 -28.22
C GLU A 312 -32.97 -49.38 -27.02
N LEU A 313 -32.19 -49.93 -26.06
CA LEU A 313 -31.64 -49.17 -24.93
C LEU A 313 -30.73 -48.04 -25.37
N ILE A 314 -29.84 -48.25 -26.37
CA ILE A 314 -28.92 -47.23 -26.88
C ILE A 314 -29.70 -46.09 -27.59
N THR A 315 -30.77 -46.45 -28.33
CA THR A 315 -31.59 -45.46 -29.03
C THR A 315 -32.49 -44.67 -28.08
N LEU A 316 -32.98 -45.31 -27.02
CA LEU A 316 -33.74 -44.69 -25.97
C LEU A 316 -32.92 -43.66 -25.17
N ASP A 317 -31.65 -43.99 -24.87
CA ASP A 317 -30.74 -43.11 -24.14
C ASP A 317 -30.33 -41.83 -24.94
N LYS A 318 -30.42 -41.89 -26.28
CA LYS A 318 -30.13 -40.75 -27.18
C LYS A 318 -31.32 -39.84 -27.47
N ASN A 319 -32.52 -40.29 -27.22
CA ASN A 319 -33.74 -39.52 -27.50
C ASN A 319 -34.19 -38.77 -26.23
N ASP A 320 -34.12 -37.45 -26.29
CA ASP A 320 -34.75 -36.58 -25.30
C ASP A 320 -36.29 -36.83 -25.36
N PHE A 321 -36.78 -37.70 -24.51
CA PHE A 321 -38.21 -37.93 -24.36
C PHE A 321 -38.86 -36.67 -23.81
N ARG A 322 -39.60 -35.96 -24.63
CA ARG A 322 -40.53 -34.93 -24.17
C ARG A 322 -41.82 -35.60 -23.73
N LEU A 323 -42.11 -35.55 -22.44
CA LEU A 323 -43.40 -35.95 -21.93
C LEU A 323 -44.44 -34.92 -22.39
N GLU A 324 -45.35 -35.35 -23.22
CA GLU A 324 -46.54 -34.55 -23.63
C GLU A 324 -47.77 -35.03 -22.86
N GLU A 325 -48.55 -34.08 -22.34
CA GLU A 325 -49.83 -34.40 -21.72
C GLU A 325 -50.76 -34.92 -22.81
N THR A 326 -51.04 -36.24 -22.82
CA THR A 326 -51.94 -36.87 -23.75
C THR A 326 -53.14 -37.48 -22.99
N ARG A 327 -54.29 -37.40 -23.56
CA ARG A 327 -55.49 -38.02 -22.94
C ARG A 327 -55.45 -39.54 -23.14
N ILE A 328 -55.69 -40.28 -22.05
CA ILE A 328 -55.72 -41.75 -22.06
C ILE A 328 -56.69 -42.32 -23.14
N SER A 329 -57.78 -41.58 -23.40
CA SER A 329 -58.74 -41.95 -24.46
C SER A 329 -58.16 -41.90 -25.88
N GLU A 330 -57.19 -41.05 -26.15
CA GLU A 330 -56.50 -40.97 -27.45
C GLU A 330 -55.52 -42.14 -27.62
N ILE A 331 -54.79 -42.50 -26.56
CA ILE A 331 -53.91 -43.65 -26.56
C ILE A 331 -54.68 -44.97 -26.78
N ILE A 332 -55.84 -45.09 -26.11
CA ILE A 332 -56.71 -46.29 -26.30
C ILE A 332 -57.29 -46.35 -27.72
N ALA A 333 -57.68 -45.22 -28.30
CA ALA A 333 -58.17 -45.18 -29.67
C ALA A 333 -57.12 -45.61 -30.67
N ASP A 334 -55.88 -45.13 -30.56
CA ASP A 334 -54.71 -45.49 -31.38
C ASP A 334 -54.35 -46.97 -31.24
N CYS A 335 -54.37 -47.51 -30.01
CA CYS A 335 -54.14 -48.94 -29.79
C CYS A 335 -55.21 -49.85 -30.42
N VAL A 336 -56.48 -49.42 -30.39
CA VAL A 336 -57.60 -50.17 -31.02
C VAL A 336 -57.50 -50.10 -32.54
N GLU A 337 -57.13 -48.98 -33.10
CA GLU A 337 -56.92 -48.80 -34.55
C GLU A 337 -55.78 -49.67 -35.06
N THR A 338 -54.66 -49.67 -34.37
CA THR A 338 -53.49 -50.52 -34.70
C THR A 338 -53.78 -52.00 -34.56
N ALA A 339 -54.64 -52.41 -33.60
CA ALA A 339 -55.06 -53.78 -33.41
C ALA A 339 -56.09 -54.24 -34.46
N HIS A 340 -56.76 -53.32 -35.14
CA HIS A 340 -57.71 -53.64 -36.25
C HIS A 340 -56.98 -53.78 -37.61
N GLU A 341 -55.80 -53.20 -37.76
CA GLU A 341 -54.98 -53.29 -38.98
C GLU A 341 -54.03 -54.49 -38.99
N ALA A 342 -53.84 -55.16 -37.86
CA ALA A 342 -52.98 -56.40 -37.75
C ALA A 342 -53.83 -57.65 -37.80
#